data_9fe1d285439b83171cb437bf43825e0a
#
_entry.id   9fe1d285439b83171cb437bf43825e0a
#
_cell.length_a   1.000
_cell.length_b   1.000
_cell.length_c   1.000
_cell.angle_alpha   90.00
_cell.angle_beta   90.00
_cell.angle_gamma   90.00
#
_symmetry.space_group_name_H-M   'P 1'
#
loop_
_entity.id
_entity.type
_entity.pdbx_description
1 polymer ?
#
loop_
_entity_poly.entity_id
_entity_poly.type
_entity_poly.pdbx_seq_one_letter_code
_entity_poly.pdbx_strand_id
1 'polypeptide(L)'
;MEIEYRKLSEKELDVFIEMRINQLREEGAKEDIDLKPALLDYYKRHMKDGTFVSWVALDGNNIIGTSGMSFVEKPPYFGCPSGKIGLLSSMFTNPNYRRNGIAKELLSRIVNEAKQYGCGTIQITASDMGVKLYTDFGFEHNGNFMPVSYTHLRAHETDSYL
;
A
#
# COMPACT_ATOMS: atom_id res chain seq x y z
N MET A 1 -23.35 4.86 -13.01
CA MET A 1 -22.55 3.95 -12.16
C MET A 1 -22.40 4.61 -10.80
N GLU A 2 -22.94 3.96 -9.80
CA GLU A 2 -22.87 4.45 -8.44
C GLU A 2 -21.85 3.63 -7.67
N ILE A 3 -20.77 4.27 -7.25
CA ILE A 3 -19.68 3.60 -6.52
C ILE A 3 -19.80 3.95 -5.04
N GLU A 4 -19.84 2.92 -4.22
CA GLU A 4 -19.81 3.05 -2.77
C GLU A 4 -18.39 2.93 -2.26
N TYR A 5 -18.05 3.69 -1.23
CA TYR A 5 -16.74 3.66 -0.58
C TYR A 5 -16.92 3.35 0.89
N ARG A 6 -16.22 2.36 1.40
CA ARG A 6 -16.23 2.00 2.82
C ARG A 6 -14.94 1.31 3.23
N LYS A 7 -14.76 1.10 4.52
CA LYS A 7 -13.61 0.35 5.01
C LYS A 7 -13.76 -1.14 4.71
N LEU A 8 -12.63 -1.78 4.44
CA LEU A 8 -12.54 -3.22 4.27
C LEU A 8 -12.88 -3.93 5.58
N SER A 9 -13.67 -5.00 5.50
CA SER A 9 -13.92 -5.88 6.63
C SER A 9 -13.06 -7.15 6.54
N GLU A 10 -12.81 -7.76 7.69
CA GLU A 10 -12.02 -8.99 7.76
C GLU A 10 -12.63 -10.14 6.95
N LYS A 11 -13.94 -10.15 6.80
CA LYS A 11 -14.66 -11.17 6.01
C LYS A 11 -14.34 -11.12 4.52
N GLU A 12 -13.77 -10.02 4.05
CA GLU A 12 -13.49 -9.80 2.63
C GLU A 12 -12.02 -9.99 2.29
N LEU A 13 -11.21 -10.48 3.21
CA LEU A 13 -9.77 -10.61 2.99
C LEU A 13 -9.41 -11.51 1.83
N ASP A 14 -10.19 -12.56 1.55
CA ASP A 14 -9.91 -13.43 0.41
C ASP A 14 -9.93 -12.65 -0.91
N VAL A 15 -10.95 -11.83 -1.11
CA VAL A 15 -11.06 -10.99 -2.32
C VAL A 15 -9.96 -9.94 -2.35
N PHE A 16 -9.72 -9.29 -1.21
CA PHE A 16 -8.69 -8.27 -1.09
C PHE A 16 -7.31 -8.81 -1.43
N ILE A 17 -6.98 -9.99 -0.92
CA ILE A 17 -5.70 -10.66 -1.18
C ILE A 17 -5.55 -11.02 -2.67
N GLU A 18 -6.61 -11.53 -3.31
CA GLU A 18 -6.59 -11.78 -4.75
C GLU A 18 -6.30 -10.51 -5.54
N MET A 19 -6.93 -9.40 -5.19
CA MET A 19 -6.68 -8.12 -5.84
C MET A 19 -5.26 -7.62 -5.60
N ARG A 20 -4.71 -7.82 -4.40
CA ARG A 20 -3.33 -7.48 -4.08
C ARG A 20 -2.34 -8.29 -4.92
N ILE A 21 -2.58 -9.58 -5.07
CA ILE A 21 -1.74 -10.44 -5.89
C ILE A 21 -1.82 -10.03 -7.37
N ASN A 22 -3.02 -9.72 -7.85
CA ASN A 22 -3.21 -9.21 -9.21
C ASN A 22 -2.46 -7.90 -9.44
N GLN A 23 -2.47 -7.01 -8.46
CA GLN A 23 -1.72 -5.77 -8.52
C GLN A 23 -0.20 -6.03 -8.62
N LEU A 24 0.33 -6.89 -7.76
CA LEU A 24 1.76 -7.23 -7.77
C LEU A 24 2.15 -7.88 -9.11
N ARG A 25 1.31 -8.74 -9.64
CA ARG A 25 1.51 -9.37 -10.94
C ARG A 25 1.53 -8.35 -12.07
N GLU A 26 0.61 -7.40 -12.06
CA GLU A 26 0.54 -6.31 -13.03
C GLU A 26 1.78 -5.42 -12.97
N GLU A 27 2.36 -5.26 -11.79
CA GLU A 27 3.60 -4.50 -11.58
C GLU A 27 4.86 -5.30 -11.91
N GLY A 28 4.71 -6.53 -12.40
CA GLY A 28 5.84 -7.36 -12.83
C GLY A 28 6.50 -8.18 -11.74
N ALA A 29 5.82 -8.39 -10.61
CA ALA A 29 6.37 -9.18 -9.52
C ALA A 29 6.61 -10.63 -9.94
N LYS A 30 7.72 -11.21 -9.45
CA LYS A 30 8.05 -12.59 -9.69
C LYS A 30 7.31 -13.48 -8.69
N GLU A 31 6.50 -14.39 -9.20
CA GLU A 31 5.66 -15.26 -8.35
C GLU A 31 6.36 -16.59 -8.07
N ASP A 32 7.41 -16.54 -7.29
CA ASP A 32 8.21 -17.73 -6.95
C ASP A 32 7.76 -18.41 -5.65
N ILE A 33 6.80 -17.83 -4.93
CA ILE A 33 6.20 -18.42 -3.73
C ILE A 33 4.69 -18.17 -3.71
N ASP A 34 3.96 -18.94 -2.89
CA ASP A 34 2.56 -18.66 -2.61
C ASP A 34 2.48 -17.61 -1.48
N LEU A 35 2.13 -16.39 -1.84
CA LEU A 35 2.10 -15.26 -0.91
C LEU A 35 0.82 -15.19 -0.06
N LYS A 36 -0.23 -15.91 -0.43
CA LYS A 36 -1.53 -15.81 0.24
C LYS A 36 -1.49 -16.05 1.75
N PRO A 37 -0.83 -17.11 2.26
CA PRO A 37 -0.80 -17.33 3.71
C PRO A 37 -0.16 -16.20 4.48
N ALA A 38 0.95 -15.63 3.96
CA ALA A 38 1.63 -14.52 4.61
C ALA A 38 0.80 -13.25 4.61
N LEU A 39 0.10 -12.96 3.50
CA LEU A 39 -0.80 -11.81 3.41
C LEU A 39 -1.98 -11.95 4.37
N LEU A 40 -2.58 -13.13 4.44
CA LEU A 40 -3.71 -13.36 5.33
C LEU A 40 -3.32 -13.16 6.80
N ASP A 41 -2.18 -13.71 7.20
CA ASP A 41 -1.66 -13.53 8.55
C ASP A 41 -1.40 -12.06 8.86
N TYR A 42 -0.73 -11.34 7.95
CA TYR A 42 -0.44 -9.93 8.12
C TYR A 42 -1.71 -9.10 8.29
N TYR A 43 -2.67 -9.22 7.38
CA TYR A 43 -3.88 -8.41 7.44
C TYR A 43 -4.74 -8.71 8.66
N LYS A 44 -4.87 -9.98 9.04
CA LYS A 44 -5.62 -10.33 10.26
C LYS A 44 -5.02 -9.69 11.50
N ARG A 45 -3.70 -9.79 11.67
CA ARG A 45 -3.03 -9.23 12.84
C ARG A 45 -3.13 -7.70 12.87
N HIS A 46 -2.81 -7.06 11.77
CA HIS A 46 -2.70 -5.61 11.73
C HIS A 46 -4.06 -4.89 11.63
N MET A 47 -5.07 -5.51 11.07
CA MET A 47 -6.43 -4.97 11.13
C MET A 47 -6.97 -5.05 12.56
N LYS A 48 -6.62 -6.10 13.29
CA LYS A 48 -7.07 -6.28 14.66
C LYS A 48 -6.46 -5.27 15.62
N ASP A 49 -5.18 -4.95 15.47
CA ASP A 49 -4.51 -4.00 16.36
C ASP A 49 -4.57 -2.55 15.87
N GLY A 50 -5.20 -2.30 14.73
CA GLY A 50 -5.38 -0.96 14.19
C GLY A 50 -4.19 -0.40 13.43
N THR A 51 -3.16 -1.23 13.16
CA THR A 51 -1.96 -0.78 12.43
C THR A 51 -2.06 -0.96 10.90
N PHE A 52 -3.19 -1.46 10.43
CA PHE A 52 -3.51 -1.50 9.01
C PHE A 52 -4.98 -1.15 8.80
N VAL A 53 -5.24 -0.33 7.79
CA VAL A 53 -6.60 0.04 7.37
C VAL A 53 -6.66 0.04 5.86
N SER A 54 -7.81 -0.31 5.31
CA SER A 54 -8.07 -0.23 3.88
C SER A 54 -9.43 0.42 3.64
N TRP A 55 -9.50 1.28 2.65
CA TRP A 55 -10.74 1.73 2.05
C TRP A 55 -10.93 1.04 0.72
N VAL A 56 -12.14 0.60 0.44
CA VAL A 56 -12.48 -0.11 -0.79
C VAL A 56 -13.60 0.62 -1.52
N ALA A 57 -13.61 0.46 -2.83
CA ALA A 57 -14.66 0.96 -3.71
C ALA A 57 -15.48 -0.24 -4.22
N LEU A 58 -16.80 -0.11 -4.18
CA LEU A 58 -17.71 -1.18 -4.57
C LEU A 58 -18.67 -0.74 -5.66
N ASP A 59 -18.90 -1.64 -6.59
CA ASP A 59 -20.01 -1.59 -7.52
C ASP A 59 -20.98 -2.69 -7.10
N GLY A 60 -22.11 -2.31 -6.48
CA GLY A 60 -22.98 -3.26 -5.80
C GLY A 60 -22.23 -3.94 -4.65
N ASN A 61 -22.14 -5.27 -4.69
CA ASN A 61 -21.42 -6.05 -3.68
C ASN A 61 -19.98 -6.41 -4.11
N ASN A 62 -19.55 -5.93 -5.27
CA ASN A 62 -18.25 -6.28 -5.81
C ASN A 62 -17.21 -5.21 -5.48
N ILE A 63 -16.11 -5.61 -4.87
CA ILE A 63 -14.97 -4.72 -4.65
C ILE A 63 -14.28 -4.53 -6.00
N ILE A 64 -14.21 -3.29 -6.46
CA ILE A 64 -13.62 -2.93 -7.75
C ILE A 64 -12.39 -2.04 -7.59
N GLY A 65 -12.12 -1.56 -6.40
CA GLY A 65 -10.94 -0.76 -6.10
C GLY A 65 -10.52 -0.95 -4.66
N THR A 66 -9.22 -0.87 -4.42
CA THR A 66 -8.61 -1.06 -3.09
C THR A 66 -7.61 0.03 -2.77
N SER A 67 -7.35 0.20 -1.50
CA SER A 67 -6.26 0.99 -0.94
C SER A 67 -5.76 0.31 0.32
N GLY A 68 -4.60 0.71 0.81
CA GLY A 68 -4.09 0.18 2.07
C GLY A 68 -3.11 1.14 2.71
N MET A 69 -3.15 1.22 4.03
CA MET A 69 -2.24 2.03 4.81
C MET A 69 -1.75 1.23 6.01
N SER A 70 -0.44 1.03 6.09
CA SER A 70 0.21 0.44 7.25
C SER A 70 0.82 1.53 8.09
N PHE A 71 0.59 1.50 9.40
CA PHE A 71 1.14 2.50 10.31
C PHE A 71 2.36 1.93 10.99
N VAL A 72 3.49 2.61 10.86
CA VAL A 72 4.76 2.21 11.48
C VAL A 72 5.36 3.36 12.26
N GLU A 73 6.27 3.06 13.16
CA GLU A 73 6.99 4.08 13.92
C GLU A 73 8.48 3.98 13.64
N LYS A 74 9.11 5.13 13.55
CA LYS A 74 10.57 5.29 13.50
C LYS A 74 10.97 6.23 14.61
N PRO A 75 12.25 6.24 15.03
CA PRO A 75 12.72 7.30 15.91
C PRO A 75 12.38 8.67 15.32
N PRO A 76 11.85 9.60 16.12
CA PRO A 76 11.52 10.94 15.64
C PRO A 76 12.70 11.64 14.97
N TYR A 77 12.40 12.38 13.93
CA TYR A 77 13.39 13.20 13.21
C TYR A 77 12.74 14.52 12.79
N PHE A 78 13.54 15.48 12.31
CA PHE A 78 13.00 16.82 12.02
C PHE A 78 11.87 16.82 11.01
N GLY A 79 11.94 15.98 9.97
CA GLY A 79 10.88 15.88 8.97
C GLY A 79 9.62 15.17 9.46
N CYS A 80 9.71 14.45 10.57
CA CYS A 80 8.59 13.72 11.17
C CYS A 80 8.78 13.59 12.68
N PRO A 81 8.45 14.67 13.44
CA PRO A 81 8.70 14.69 14.89
C PRO A 81 7.93 13.63 15.68
N SER A 82 6.79 13.16 15.16
CA SER A 82 6.05 12.09 15.81
C SER A 82 6.67 10.72 15.62
N GLY A 83 7.49 10.54 14.60
CA GLY A 83 8.00 9.24 14.19
C GLY A 83 6.96 8.32 13.59
N LYS A 84 5.69 8.73 13.53
CA LYS A 84 4.60 7.92 12.97
C LYS A 84 4.52 8.12 11.47
N ILE A 85 4.60 7.01 10.74
CA ILE A 85 4.65 7.01 9.29
C ILE A 85 3.55 6.14 8.72
N GLY A 86 2.82 6.66 7.74
CA GLY A 86 1.89 5.86 6.96
C GLY A 86 2.58 5.29 5.73
N LEU A 87 2.54 3.97 5.57
CA LEU A 87 3.03 3.31 4.36
C LEU A 87 1.83 2.97 3.49
N LEU A 88 1.69 3.69 2.39
CA LEU A 88 0.60 3.49 1.44
C LEU A 88 0.91 2.30 0.54
N SER A 89 -0.06 1.44 0.35
CA SER A 89 0.06 0.23 -0.49
C SER A 89 -1.30 -0.17 -1.04
N SER A 90 -1.31 -1.22 -1.85
CA SER A 90 -2.54 -1.85 -2.33
C SER A 90 -3.49 -0.90 -3.07
N MET A 91 -2.94 0.15 -3.70
CA MET A 91 -3.72 1.05 -4.54
C MET A 91 -3.97 0.37 -5.89
N PHE A 92 -5.16 -0.18 -6.04
CA PHE A 92 -5.52 -0.93 -7.25
C PHE A 92 -6.96 -0.62 -7.64
N THR A 93 -7.19 -0.41 -8.93
CA THR A 93 -8.52 -0.27 -9.50
C THR A 93 -8.67 -1.30 -10.62
N ASN A 94 -9.75 -2.06 -10.59
CA ASN A 94 -10.05 -3.02 -11.64
C ASN A 94 -10.00 -2.30 -12.99
N PRO A 95 -9.30 -2.85 -14.00
CA PRO A 95 -9.12 -2.17 -15.29
C PRO A 95 -10.39 -1.64 -15.93
N ASN A 96 -11.51 -2.36 -15.76
CA ASN A 96 -12.79 -1.96 -16.35
C ASN A 96 -13.39 -0.69 -15.70
N TYR A 97 -12.86 -0.29 -14.56
CA TYR A 97 -13.36 0.86 -13.79
C TYR A 97 -12.37 2.03 -13.75
N ARG A 98 -11.24 1.90 -14.42
CA ARG A 98 -10.21 2.95 -14.44
C ARG A 98 -10.68 4.20 -15.13
N ARG A 99 -10.04 5.34 -14.80
CA ARG A 99 -10.35 6.68 -15.36
C ARG A 99 -11.72 7.22 -14.95
N ASN A 100 -12.24 6.78 -13.82
CA ASN A 100 -13.50 7.26 -13.25
C ASN A 100 -13.29 7.96 -11.91
N GLY A 101 -12.06 8.32 -11.58
CA GLY A 101 -11.74 9.04 -10.32
C GLY A 101 -11.72 8.16 -9.07
N ILE A 102 -11.83 6.85 -9.21
CA ILE A 102 -11.92 5.92 -8.07
C ILE A 102 -10.61 5.91 -7.26
N ALA A 103 -9.47 5.83 -7.92
CA ALA A 103 -8.17 5.83 -7.24
C ALA A 103 -7.96 7.13 -6.47
N LYS A 104 -8.34 8.27 -7.04
CA LYS A 104 -8.22 9.57 -6.39
C LYS A 104 -9.09 9.65 -5.14
N GLU A 105 -10.32 9.15 -5.20
CA GLU A 105 -11.23 9.13 -4.06
C GLU A 105 -10.71 8.20 -2.96
N LEU A 106 -10.22 7.01 -3.32
CA LEU A 106 -9.62 6.09 -2.36
C LEU A 106 -8.39 6.70 -1.70
N LEU A 107 -7.53 7.36 -2.48
CA LEU A 107 -6.34 8.03 -1.97
C LEU A 107 -6.71 9.10 -0.95
N SER A 108 -7.70 9.91 -1.24
CA SER A 108 -8.17 10.95 -0.32
C SER A 108 -8.64 10.36 1.01
N ARG A 109 -9.40 9.28 0.96
CA ARG A 109 -9.94 8.64 2.16
C ARG A 109 -8.85 7.96 2.99
N ILE A 110 -7.92 7.27 2.33
CA ILE A 110 -6.85 6.57 3.05
C ILE A 110 -5.82 7.53 3.64
N VAL A 111 -5.53 8.64 2.98
CA VAL A 111 -4.68 9.70 3.53
C VAL A 111 -5.30 10.32 4.78
N ASN A 112 -6.61 10.49 4.78
CA ASN A 112 -7.32 10.99 5.96
C ASN A 112 -7.17 10.06 7.16
N GLU A 113 -7.15 8.74 6.95
CA GLU A 113 -6.88 7.77 8.01
C GLU A 113 -5.50 7.98 8.64
N ALA A 114 -4.48 8.24 7.81
CA ALA A 114 -3.14 8.53 8.30
C ALA A 114 -3.09 9.83 9.11
N LYS A 115 -3.82 10.84 8.70
CA LYS A 115 -3.93 12.10 9.46
C LYS A 115 -4.57 11.86 10.82
N GLN A 116 -5.64 11.09 10.88
CA GLN A 116 -6.33 10.78 12.13
C GLN A 116 -5.47 9.92 13.05
N TYR A 117 -4.64 9.04 12.50
CA TYR A 117 -3.72 8.24 13.27
C TYR A 117 -2.59 9.07 13.89
N GLY A 118 -2.29 10.23 13.32
CA GLY A 118 -1.23 11.12 13.77
C GLY A 118 0.07 10.96 13.01
N CYS A 119 0.02 10.42 11.78
CA CYS A 119 1.21 10.29 10.95
C CYS A 119 1.76 11.65 10.54
N GLY A 120 3.06 11.85 10.71
CA GLY A 120 3.74 13.07 10.27
C GLY A 120 4.12 13.04 8.80
N THR A 121 4.14 11.86 8.19
CA THR A 121 4.41 11.69 6.76
C THR A 121 3.79 10.42 6.23
N ILE A 122 3.59 10.35 4.93
CA ILE A 122 3.12 9.17 4.21
C ILE A 122 4.13 8.87 3.11
N GLN A 123 4.47 7.60 2.96
CA GLN A 123 5.42 7.13 1.96
C GLN A 123 4.78 6.10 1.05
N ILE A 124 5.18 6.07 -0.20
CA ILE A 124 4.76 5.07 -1.17
C ILE A 124 5.89 4.74 -2.12
N THR A 125 5.97 3.47 -2.52
CA THR A 125 6.76 3.05 -3.68
C THR A 125 5.79 3.02 -4.86
N ALA A 126 5.85 4.05 -5.71
CA ALA A 126 4.90 4.20 -6.80
C ALA A 126 5.30 3.36 -8.01
N SER A 127 4.30 2.70 -8.63
CA SER A 127 4.47 2.14 -9.96
C SER A 127 4.49 3.27 -11.00
N ASP A 128 5.03 3.00 -12.19
CA ASP A 128 5.06 3.99 -13.27
C ASP A 128 3.66 4.53 -13.58
N MET A 129 2.66 3.66 -13.53
CA MET A 129 1.28 4.01 -13.78
C MET A 129 0.68 4.91 -12.69
N GLY A 130 1.18 4.81 -11.46
CA GLY A 130 0.66 5.58 -10.32
C GLY A 130 1.33 6.92 -10.10
N VAL A 131 2.51 7.16 -10.68
CA VAL A 131 3.31 8.36 -10.40
C VAL A 131 2.52 9.65 -10.61
N LYS A 132 1.76 9.74 -11.71
CA LYS A 132 0.97 10.94 -11.99
C LYS A 132 -0.08 11.20 -10.90
N LEU A 133 -0.80 10.17 -10.47
CA LEU A 133 -1.81 10.29 -9.42
C LEU A 133 -1.20 10.82 -8.13
N TYR A 134 -0.08 10.25 -7.71
CA TYR A 134 0.56 10.63 -6.46
C TYR A 134 1.19 12.00 -6.52
N THR A 135 1.83 12.33 -7.64
CA THR A 135 2.41 13.66 -7.85
C THR A 135 1.33 14.75 -7.85
N ASP A 136 0.23 14.52 -8.53
CA ASP A 136 -0.90 15.45 -8.57
C ASP A 136 -1.53 15.63 -7.18
N PHE A 137 -1.47 14.60 -6.35
CA PHE A 137 -1.99 14.67 -4.97
C PHE A 137 -1.05 15.44 -4.02
N GLY A 138 0.25 15.51 -4.34
CA GLY A 138 1.23 16.23 -3.53
C GLY A 138 2.44 15.40 -3.08
N PHE A 139 2.54 14.14 -3.52
CA PHE A 139 3.72 13.33 -3.22
C PHE A 139 4.91 13.81 -4.05
N GLU A 140 6.09 13.78 -3.44
CA GLU A 140 7.33 14.19 -4.09
C GLU A 140 8.28 12.99 -4.20
N HIS A 141 9.06 12.96 -5.27
CA HIS A 141 10.10 11.95 -5.42
C HIS A 141 11.22 12.15 -4.39
N ASN A 142 11.64 11.04 -3.79
CA ASN A 142 12.81 11.02 -2.91
C ASN A 142 13.76 9.93 -3.42
N GLY A 143 14.81 10.33 -4.09
CA GLY A 143 15.80 9.43 -4.69
C GLY A 143 16.77 8.78 -3.72
N ASN A 144 16.63 9.04 -2.41
CA ASN A 144 17.55 8.50 -1.41
C ASN A 144 17.16 7.13 -0.86
N PHE A 145 16.04 6.56 -1.33
CA PHE A 145 15.62 5.24 -0.89
C PHE A 145 16.50 4.17 -1.55
N MET A 146 17.17 3.36 -0.74
CA MET A 146 18.13 2.35 -1.23
C MET A 146 17.87 1.01 -0.53
N PRO A 147 17.08 0.10 -1.14
CA PRO A 147 16.87 -1.21 -0.56
C PRO A 147 18.05 -2.16 -0.84
N VAL A 148 18.25 -3.11 0.03
CA VAL A 148 19.17 -4.22 -0.19
C VAL A 148 18.49 -5.52 0.25
N SER A 149 18.67 -6.59 -0.51
CA SER A 149 18.18 -7.91 -0.13
C SER A 149 19.30 -8.77 0.41
N TYR A 150 18.95 -9.76 1.23
CA TYR A 150 19.95 -10.70 1.74
C TYR A 150 20.65 -11.49 0.62
N THR A 151 19.93 -11.82 -0.43
CA THR A 151 20.50 -12.50 -1.58
C THR A 151 21.59 -11.64 -2.23
N HIS A 152 21.30 -10.35 -2.42
CA HIS A 152 22.25 -9.42 -2.99
C HIS A 152 23.46 -9.19 -2.07
N LEU A 153 23.19 -9.06 -0.77
CA LEU A 153 24.23 -8.87 0.23
C LEU A 153 25.20 -10.06 0.27
N ARG A 154 24.70 -11.30 0.17
CA ARG A 154 25.55 -12.50 0.12
C ARG A 154 26.48 -12.52 -1.08
N ALA A 155 26.03 -12.04 -2.23
CA ALA A 155 26.88 -11.97 -3.41
C ALA A 155 28.09 -11.04 -3.18
N HIS A 156 27.96 -10.03 -2.33
CA HIS A 156 29.03 -9.10 -2.02
C HIS A 156 29.92 -9.53 -0.86
N GLU A 157 29.48 -10.46 -0.03
CA GLU A 157 30.26 -10.94 1.11
C GLU A 157 31.59 -11.60 0.67
N THR A 158 31.66 -12.18 -0.52
CA THR A 158 32.86 -12.80 -1.01
C THR A 158 33.89 -11.79 -1.50
N ASP A 159 33.49 -10.54 -1.67
CA ASP A 159 34.38 -9.53 -2.23
C ASP A 159 34.91 -8.58 -1.18
N SER A 160 34.54 -8.83 0.06
CA SER A 160 35.11 -8.06 0.84
C SER A 160 34.74 -6.93 1.48
N TYR A 161 34.15 -7.10 2.32
CA TYR A 161 34.20 -6.25 3.34
C TYR A 161 35.44 -6.15 4.01
N LEU A 162 35.92 -5.95 3.44
CA LEU A 162 36.91 -6.18 3.63
C LEU A 162 37.56 -5.23 4.20
#